data_2e3217a84c5288c344f0b8df2fa5c38b
#
_entry.id   2e3217a84c5288c344f0b8df2fa5c38b
#
_cell.length_a   1.000
_cell.length_b   1.000
_cell.length_c   1.000
_cell.angle_alpha   90.00
_cell.angle_beta   90.00
_cell.angle_gamma   90.00
#
_symmetry.space_group_name_H-M   'P 1'
#
loop_
_entity.id
_entity.type
_entity.pdbx_description
1 polymer ?
#
loop_
_entity_poly.entity_id
_entity_poly.type
_entity_poly.pdbx_seq_one_letter_code
_entity_poly.pdbx_strand_id
1 'polypeptide(L)'
;MSASVFRNKFSEDIFNYKYRHEGCETWEKLAAVLVEDVCREWMTDDEKEALTQAVAQMKFIPGGRYIYYAGRPIKAFNNCYLLRAESDTREDWAMLSWKAESCLATGGGIGVDYSIYRPKGTPLKRTGGEASGPVSKMRMINEIGREVMQGGSRRSAIYASLNW
;
A
#
# COMPACT_ATOMS: atom_id res chain seq x y z
N MET A 1 -16.22 -19.01 -29.82
CA MET A 1 -16.14 -18.06 -28.71
C MET A 1 -15.31 -18.71 -27.62
N SER A 2 -14.17 -18.16 -27.27
CA SER A 2 -13.37 -18.69 -26.16
C SER A 2 -14.19 -18.57 -24.90
N ALA A 3 -14.24 -19.66 -24.09
CA ALA A 3 -14.90 -19.60 -22.79
C ALA A 3 -14.23 -18.55 -21.92
N SER A 4 -15.02 -17.70 -21.24
CA SER A 4 -14.50 -16.71 -20.32
C SER A 4 -13.67 -17.39 -19.24
N VAL A 5 -12.49 -16.86 -18.91
CA VAL A 5 -11.66 -17.34 -17.80
C VAL A 5 -12.31 -17.04 -16.45
N PHE A 6 -13.24 -16.08 -16.41
CA PHE A 6 -13.93 -15.71 -15.18
C PHE A 6 -14.98 -16.77 -14.77
N ARG A 7 -14.96 -17.18 -13.51
CA ARG A 7 -15.88 -18.18 -12.96
C ARG A 7 -17.36 -17.77 -13.04
N ASN A 8 -17.64 -16.47 -13.00
CA ASN A 8 -18.97 -15.92 -12.99
C ASN A 8 -18.96 -14.45 -13.48
N LYS A 9 -20.17 -13.95 -13.76
CA LYS A 9 -20.38 -12.58 -14.24
C LYS A 9 -19.86 -11.52 -13.27
N PHE A 10 -20.00 -11.74 -11.96
CA PHE A 10 -19.50 -10.80 -10.94
C PHE A 10 -17.98 -10.58 -11.04
N SER A 11 -17.20 -11.65 -11.21
CA SER A 11 -15.74 -11.55 -11.38
C SER A 11 -15.37 -10.78 -12.65
N GLU A 12 -16.08 -11.01 -13.73
CA GLU A 12 -15.90 -10.29 -14.99
C GLU A 12 -16.25 -8.80 -14.85
N ASP A 13 -17.34 -8.48 -14.17
CA ASP A 13 -17.76 -7.09 -13.91
C ASP A 13 -16.74 -6.34 -13.05
N ILE A 14 -16.17 -6.99 -12.02
CA ILE A 14 -15.08 -6.43 -11.21
C ILE A 14 -13.84 -6.13 -12.06
N PHE A 15 -13.44 -7.07 -12.93
CA PHE A 15 -12.33 -6.83 -13.85
C PHE A 15 -12.60 -5.62 -14.74
N ASN A 16 -13.74 -5.59 -15.40
CA ASN A 16 -14.11 -4.52 -16.34
C ASN A 16 -14.22 -3.14 -15.66
N TYR A 17 -14.76 -3.10 -14.43
CA TYR A 17 -14.94 -1.85 -13.68
C TYR A 17 -13.65 -1.30 -13.10
N LYS A 18 -12.76 -2.19 -12.58
CA LYS A 18 -11.66 -1.77 -11.72
C LYS A 18 -10.28 -1.93 -12.35
N TYR A 19 -10.07 -2.98 -13.12
CA TYR A 19 -8.73 -3.38 -13.55
C TYR A 19 -8.48 -3.15 -15.04
N ARG A 20 -9.49 -3.28 -15.86
CA ARG A 20 -9.42 -3.04 -17.29
C ARG A 20 -9.02 -1.60 -17.60
N HIS A 21 -8.07 -1.42 -18.50
CA HIS A 21 -7.64 -0.11 -19.02
C HIS A 21 -7.00 -0.27 -20.41
N GLU A 22 -6.61 0.85 -21.03
CA GLU A 22 -5.92 0.86 -22.32
C GLU A 22 -4.63 0.02 -22.25
N GLY A 23 -4.43 -0.87 -23.22
CA GLY A 23 -3.34 -1.85 -23.26
C GLY A 23 -3.58 -3.12 -22.45
N CYS A 24 -4.59 -3.14 -21.57
CA CYS A 24 -4.97 -4.28 -20.72
C CYS A 24 -6.48 -4.54 -20.81
N GLU A 25 -7.00 -4.69 -22.03
CA GLU A 25 -8.44 -4.83 -22.30
C GLU A 25 -8.98 -6.21 -21.97
N THR A 26 -8.12 -7.22 -21.89
CA THR A 26 -8.46 -8.59 -21.46
C THR A 26 -7.59 -9.04 -20.29
N TRP A 27 -8.06 -10.07 -19.59
CA TRP A 27 -7.31 -10.63 -18.46
C TRP A 27 -5.96 -11.21 -18.90
N GLU A 28 -5.91 -11.87 -20.04
CA GLU A 28 -4.69 -12.45 -20.60
C GLU A 28 -3.65 -11.37 -20.95
N LYS A 29 -4.07 -10.27 -21.56
CA LYS A 29 -3.19 -9.12 -21.81
C LYS A 29 -2.67 -8.53 -20.51
N LEU A 30 -3.55 -8.35 -19.52
CA LEU A 30 -3.16 -7.85 -18.22
C LEU A 30 -2.16 -8.77 -17.52
N ALA A 31 -2.34 -10.09 -17.62
CA ALA A 31 -1.41 -11.09 -17.07
C ALA A 31 0.00 -10.95 -17.68
N ALA A 32 0.10 -10.82 -18.99
CA ALA A 32 1.38 -10.64 -19.69
C ALA A 32 2.07 -9.32 -19.28
N VAL A 33 1.33 -8.21 -19.30
CA VAL A 33 1.86 -6.90 -18.91
C VAL A 33 2.29 -6.89 -17.44
N LEU A 34 1.54 -7.54 -16.55
CA LEU A 34 1.87 -7.63 -15.13
C LEU A 34 3.19 -8.37 -14.90
N VAL A 35 3.39 -9.52 -15.54
CA VAL A 35 4.61 -10.30 -15.39
C VAL A 35 5.80 -9.52 -15.93
N GLU A 36 5.68 -8.87 -17.08
CA GLU A 36 6.75 -8.04 -17.64
C GLU A 36 7.09 -6.84 -16.73
N ASP A 37 6.09 -6.19 -16.15
CA ASP A 37 6.29 -5.06 -15.23
C ASP A 37 7.01 -5.45 -13.93
N VAL A 38 6.76 -6.66 -13.41
CA VAL A 38 7.23 -7.07 -12.09
C VAL A 38 8.49 -7.93 -12.17
N CYS A 39 8.59 -8.80 -13.17
CA CYS A 39 9.62 -9.86 -13.21
C CYS A 39 10.83 -9.54 -14.10
N ARG A 40 10.90 -8.36 -14.68
CA ARG A 40 11.94 -7.82 -15.58
C ARG A 40 13.16 -8.71 -15.83
N GLU A 41 14.27 -8.44 -15.11
CA GLU A 41 15.62 -8.95 -15.47
C GLU A 41 16.05 -10.20 -14.68
N TRP A 42 15.32 -10.59 -13.63
CA TRP A 42 15.73 -11.66 -12.72
C TRP A 42 15.02 -13.00 -12.96
N MET A 43 14.18 -13.07 -13.98
CA MET A 43 13.56 -14.31 -14.45
C MET A 43 13.91 -14.57 -15.91
N THR A 44 14.06 -15.85 -16.26
CA THR A 44 14.22 -16.28 -17.65
C THR A 44 12.91 -16.11 -18.43
N ASP A 45 12.99 -16.11 -19.75
CA ASP A 45 11.81 -15.99 -20.61
C ASP A 45 10.83 -17.18 -20.39
N ASP A 46 11.34 -18.40 -20.20
CA ASP A 46 10.53 -19.58 -19.90
C ASP A 46 9.79 -19.45 -18.56
N GLU A 47 10.44 -18.91 -17.53
CA GLU A 47 9.81 -18.66 -16.22
C GLU A 47 8.75 -17.57 -16.32
N LYS A 48 9.00 -16.51 -17.07
CA LYS A 48 8.02 -15.44 -17.34
C LYS A 48 6.80 -15.98 -18.08
N GLU A 49 7.01 -16.79 -19.12
CA GLU A 49 5.91 -17.41 -19.87
C GLU A 49 5.09 -18.35 -18.96
N ALA A 50 5.73 -19.20 -18.16
CA ALA A 50 5.06 -20.10 -17.23
C ALA A 50 4.23 -19.33 -16.19
N LEU A 51 4.77 -18.22 -15.65
CA LEU A 51 4.06 -17.37 -14.69
C LEU A 51 2.89 -16.63 -15.38
N THR A 52 3.10 -16.12 -16.58
CA THR A 52 2.04 -15.49 -17.39
C THR A 52 0.88 -16.43 -17.61
N GLN A 53 1.16 -17.68 -17.98
CA GLN A 53 0.13 -18.71 -18.16
C GLN A 53 -0.57 -19.05 -16.85
N ALA A 54 0.15 -19.12 -15.73
CA ALA A 54 -0.45 -19.37 -14.42
C ALA A 54 -1.41 -18.24 -14.00
N VAL A 55 -1.06 -16.99 -14.26
CA VAL A 55 -1.93 -15.82 -13.99
C VAL A 55 -3.10 -15.78 -14.98
N ALA A 56 -2.86 -15.97 -16.29
CA ALA A 56 -3.90 -15.95 -17.31
C ALA A 56 -4.97 -17.02 -17.08
N GLN A 57 -4.58 -18.20 -16.60
CA GLN A 57 -5.47 -19.30 -16.25
C GLN A 57 -6.06 -19.19 -14.82
N MET A 58 -5.80 -18.10 -14.09
CA MET A 58 -6.21 -17.90 -12.68
C MET A 58 -5.75 -19.00 -11.72
N LYS A 59 -4.67 -19.72 -12.04
CA LYS A 59 -4.00 -20.64 -11.12
C LYS A 59 -3.22 -19.91 -10.04
N PHE A 60 -2.73 -18.72 -10.37
CA PHE A 60 -2.12 -17.78 -9.46
C PHE A 60 -2.73 -16.39 -9.67
N ILE A 61 -3.23 -15.77 -8.61
CA ILE A 61 -3.81 -14.41 -8.66
C ILE A 61 -3.02 -13.54 -7.69
N PRO A 62 -2.21 -12.61 -8.18
CA PRO A 62 -1.44 -11.70 -7.32
C PRO A 62 -2.34 -10.69 -6.61
N GLY A 63 -1.77 -9.97 -5.66
CA GLY A 63 -2.48 -8.95 -4.89
C GLY A 63 -3.09 -7.87 -5.79
N GLY A 64 -4.25 -7.34 -5.40
CA GLY A 64 -5.04 -6.42 -6.22
C GLY A 64 -4.29 -5.17 -6.69
N ARG A 65 -3.23 -4.72 -5.99
CA ARG A 65 -2.41 -3.59 -6.44
C ARG A 65 -1.51 -3.95 -7.60
N TYR A 66 -0.95 -5.15 -7.63
CA TYR A 66 -0.18 -5.63 -8.77
C TYR A 66 -1.04 -5.64 -10.03
N ILE A 67 -2.25 -6.19 -9.91
CA ILE A 67 -3.23 -6.23 -11.01
C ILE A 67 -3.62 -4.81 -11.44
N TYR A 68 -3.87 -3.91 -10.47
CA TYR A 68 -4.33 -2.55 -10.76
C TYR A 68 -3.25 -1.70 -11.44
N TYR A 69 -1.99 -1.80 -10.99
CA TYR A 69 -0.90 -0.96 -11.52
C TYR A 69 -0.15 -1.58 -12.70
N ALA A 70 -0.47 -2.81 -13.11
CA ALA A 70 0.08 -3.42 -14.32
C ALA A 70 -0.16 -2.52 -15.54
N GLY A 71 0.88 -2.20 -16.30
CA GLY A 71 0.82 -1.33 -17.47
C GLY A 71 0.56 0.15 -17.21
N ARG A 72 0.30 0.57 -15.97
CA ARG A 72 0.07 1.99 -15.64
C ARG A 72 1.39 2.72 -15.36
N PRO A 73 1.45 4.05 -15.56
CA PRO A 73 2.68 4.83 -15.30
C PRO A 73 3.13 4.78 -13.83
N ILE A 74 2.16 4.80 -12.90
CA ILE A 74 2.45 4.75 -11.46
C ILE A 74 2.55 3.28 -11.03
N LYS A 75 3.59 2.94 -10.27
CA LYS A 75 3.90 1.58 -9.81
C LYS A 75 3.85 1.50 -8.27
N ALA A 76 2.67 1.71 -7.68
CA ALA A 76 2.47 1.64 -6.23
C ALA A 76 2.03 0.23 -5.80
N PHE A 77 2.92 -0.75 -5.91
CA PHE A 77 2.60 -2.16 -5.67
C PHE A 77 2.41 -2.53 -4.20
N ASN A 78 3.00 -1.78 -3.25
CA ASN A 78 2.89 -2.08 -1.84
C ASN A 78 1.48 -1.81 -1.29
N ASN A 79 0.90 -2.80 -0.64
CA ASN A 79 -0.41 -2.65 0.01
C ASN A 79 -0.31 -1.98 1.38
N CYS A 80 0.75 -2.29 2.14
CA CYS A 80 0.93 -1.85 3.52
C CYS A 80 2.37 -1.45 3.78
N TYR A 81 2.55 -0.53 4.73
CA TYR A 81 3.84 -0.04 5.18
C TYR A 81 3.93 -0.14 6.70
N LEU A 82 5.07 -0.57 7.20
CA LEU A 82 5.40 -0.53 8.62
C LEU A 82 6.30 0.67 8.87
N LEU A 83 5.87 1.56 9.76
CA LEU A 83 6.53 2.82 10.07
C LEU A 83 6.96 2.86 11.53
N ARG A 84 8.12 3.43 11.77
CA ARG A 84 8.65 3.72 13.10
C ARG A 84 9.52 4.97 13.02
N ALA A 85 9.52 5.80 14.08
CA ALA A 85 10.53 6.82 14.25
C ALA A 85 11.87 6.16 14.67
N GLU A 86 12.98 6.72 14.23
CA GLU A 86 14.31 6.21 14.59
C GLU A 86 14.73 6.65 16.01
N SER A 87 14.28 7.85 16.42
CA SER A 87 14.55 8.40 17.73
C SER A 87 13.37 9.23 18.25
N ASP A 88 13.37 9.51 19.55
CA ASP A 88 12.38 10.38 20.22
C ASP A 88 12.82 11.85 20.13
N THR A 89 13.03 12.33 18.92
CA THR A 89 13.35 13.74 18.62
C THR A 89 12.17 14.46 17.95
N ARG A 90 12.20 15.78 17.96
CA ARG A 90 11.19 16.61 17.30
C ARG A 90 11.20 16.38 15.78
N GLU A 91 12.37 16.21 15.23
CA GLU A 91 12.62 16.01 13.81
C GLU A 91 12.02 14.67 13.36
N ASP A 92 12.27 13.59 14.09
CA ASP A 92 11.70 12.28 13.79
C ASP A 92 10.20 12.22 14.07
N TRP A 93 9.73 12.99 15.06
CA TRP A 93 8.30 13.17 15.29
C TRP A 93 7.60 13.77 14.04
N ALA A 94 8.18 14.80 13.43
CA ALA A 94 7.65 15.41 12.21
C ALA A 94 7.80 14.47 11.00
N MET A 95 8.98 13.83 10.85
CA MET A 95 9.26 12.92 9.76
C MET A 95 8.29 11.73 9.73
N LEU A 96 7.91 11.19 10.88
CA LEU A 96 6.93 10.11 10.94
C LEU A 96 5.56 10.55 10.41
N SER A 97 5.13 11.79 10.67
CA SER A 97 3.89 12.33 10.09
C SER A 97 3.96 12.40 8.57
N TRP A 98 5.07 12.93 8.05
CA TRP A 98 5.31 13.02 6.61
C TRP A 98 5.31 11.63 5.93
N LYS A 99 6.01 10.65 6.53
CA LYS A 99 6.03 9.26 6.03
C LYS A 99 4.62 8.66 6.02
N ALA A 100 3.84 8.86 7.10
CA ALA A 100 2.47 8.36 7.20
C ALA A 100 1.57 8.97 6.12
N GLU A 101 1.60 10.29 5.96
CA GLU A 101 0.84 11.01 4.93
C GLU A 101 1.19 10.52 3.51
N SER A 102 2.49 10.43 3.20
CA SER A 102 2.97 9.96 1.90
C SER A 102 2.51 8.53 1.59
N CYS A 103 2.59 7.61 2.55
CA CYS A 103 2.12 6.23 2.37
C CYS A 103 0.60 6.18 2.18
N LEU A 104 -0.16 6.91 2.98
CA LEU A 104 -1.61 6.96 2.89
C LEU A 104 -2.09 7.58 1.58
N ALA A 105 -1.43 8.65 1.09
CA ALA A 105 -1.75 9.30 -0.18
C ALA A 105 -1.62 8.34 -1.38
N THR A 106 -0.69 7.36 -1.34
CA THR A 106 -0.60 6.31 -2.35
C THR A 106 -1.68 5.24 -2.22
N GLY A 107 -2.54 5.33 -1.22
CA GLY A 107 -3.61 4.36 -0.93
C GLY A 107 -3.12 3.11 -0.20
N GLY A 108 -1.91 3.11 0.37
CA GLY A 108 -1.41 2.05 1.23
C GLY A 108 -1.97 2.13 2.65
N GLY A 109 -2.18 0.99 3.31
CA GLY A 109 -2.38 0.95 4.75
C GLY A 109 -1.06 1.14 5.50
N ILE A 110 -1.11 1.63 6.72
CA ILE A 110 0.08 1.78 7.56
C ILE A 110 -0.08 1.09 8.91
N GLY A 111 0.99 0.47 9.40
CA GLY A 111 1.18 0.11 10.79
C GLY A 111 2.26 1.01 11.38
N VAL A 112 2.02 1.60 12.54
CA VAL A 112 2.96 2.53 13.17
C VAL A 112 3.29 2.05 14.58
N ASP A 113 4.59 1.88 14.85
CA ASP A 113 5.11 1.60 16.19
C ASP A 113 5.47 2.91 16.90
N TYR A 114 4.79 3.17 18.01
CA TYR A 114 4.97 4.38 18.84
C TYR A 114 5.80 4.13 20.10
N SER A 115 6.35 2.95 20.26
CA SER A 115 7.04 2.51 21.49
C SER A 115 8.29 3.31 21.84
N ILE A 116 8.87 4.01 20.85
CA ILE A 116 10.08 4.82 21.06
C ILE A 116 9.80 6.14 21.82
N TYR A 117 8.56 6.61 21.78
CA TYR A 117 8.22 7.91 22.35
C TYR A 117 8.11 7.85 23.86
N ARG A 118 8.72 8.83 24.55
CA ARG A 118 8.63 9.01 25.99
C ARG A 118 7.19 9.20 26.47
N PRO A 119 6.87 8.78 27.71
CA PRO A 119 5.55 8.96 28.30
C PRO A 119 5.12 10.44 28.35
N LYS A 120 3.79 10.66 28.33
CA LYS A 120 3.22 11.99 28.60
C LYS A 120 3.68 12.49 29.96
N GLY A 121 3.99 13.80 30.06
CA GLY A 121 4.45 14.45 31.29
C GLY A 121 5.96 14.33 31.54
N THR A 122 6.71 13.62 30.67
CA THR A 122 8.18 13.60 30.79
C THR A 122 8.75 15.00 30.56
N PRO A 123 9.60 15.55 31.48
CA PRO A 123 10.17 16.89 31.33
C PRO A 123 11.02 17.05 30.05
N LEU A 124 10.84 18.13 29.34
CA LEU A 124 11.59 18.49 28.12
C LEU A 124 12.76 19.40 28.49
N LYS A 125 13.98 18.83 28.54
CA LYS A 125 15.19 19.54 28.99
C LYS A 125 15.58 20.75 28.12
N ARG A 126 15.36 20.69 26.81
CA ARG A 126 15.82 21.71 25.85
C ARG A 126 14.83 22.86 25.67
N THR A 127 13.55 22.57 25.71
CA THR A 127 12.49 23.54 25.39
C THR A 127 11.66 23.95 26.61
N GLY A 128 11.84 23.28 27.73
CA GLY A 128 10.94 23.41 28.88
C GLY A 128 9.57 22.77 28.63
N GLY A 129 8.77 22.65 29.68
CA GLY A 129 7.47 21.98 29.60
C GLY A 129 7.54 20.46 29.63
N GLU A 130 6.50 19.81 29.15
CA GLU A 130 6.31 18.35 29.23
C GLU A 130 6.01 17.71 27.88
N ALA A 131 6.40 16.44 27.74
CA ALA A 131 6.13 15.65 26.55
C ALA A 131 4.64 15.32 26.41
N SER A 132 4.13 15.38 25.18
CA SER A 132 2.74 15.04 24.84
C SER A 132 2.43 13.54 24.92
N GLY A 133 3.47 12.71 24.77
CA GLY A 133 3.39 11.25 24.80
C GLY A 133 2.87 10.62 23.48
N PRO A 134 2.99 9.28 23.37
CA PRO A 134 2.71 8.55 22.13
C PRO A 134 1.24 8.65 21.68
N VAL A 135 0.28 8.70 22.61
CA VAL A 135 -1.16 8.77 22.29
C VAL A 135 -1.50 10.05 21.51
N SER A 136 -0.83 11.18 21.82
CA SER A 136 -1.00 12.42 21.06
C SER A 136 -0.54 12.24 19.61
N LYS A 137 0.54 11.51 19.37
CA LYS A 137 1.02 11.20 18.02
C LYS A 137 0.07 10.27 17.27
N MET A 138 -0.48 9.26 17.96
CA MET A 138 -1.50 8.38 17.38
C MET A 138 -2.70 9.17 16.87
N ARG A 139 -3.19 10.12 17.67
CA ARG A 139 -4.31 10.99 17.29
C ARG A 139 -3.98 11.84 16.07
N MET A 140 -2.78 12.44 16.02
CA MET A 140 -2.34 13.23 14.86
C MET A 140 -2.32 12.39 13.58
N ILE A 141 -1.75 11.19 13.63
CA ILE A 141 -1.70 10.29 12.46
C ILE A 141 -3.11 9.81 12.06
N ASN A 142 -4.00 9.59 13.04
CA ASN A 142 -5.38 9.26 12.75
C ASN A 142 -6.10 10.39 11.99
N GLU A 143 -5.89 11.65 12.38
CA GLU A 143 -6.46 12.78 11.64
C GLU A 143 -5.89 12.91 10.23
N ILE A 144 -4.58 12.70 10.05
CA ILE A 144 -3.98 12.62 8.70
C ILE A 144 -4.74 11.57 7.85
N GLY A 145 -4.99 10.38 8.41
CA GLY A 145 -5.70 9.32 7.70
C GLY A 145 -7.18 9.61 7.41
N ARG A 146 -7.79 10.52 8.15
CA ARG A 146 -9.15 11.00 7.88
C ARG A 146 -9.22 12.02 6.75
N GLU A 147 -8.22 12.90 6.66
CA GLU A 147 -8.21 14.03 5.73
C GLU A 147 -7.51 13.69 4.40
N VAL A 148 -6.53 12.77 4.40
CA VAL A 148 -5.84 12.36 3.17
C VAL A 148 -6.78 11.53 2.30
N MET A 149 -7.21 12.12 1.18
CA MET A 149 -7.96 11.43 0.15
C MET A 149 -7.02 10.50 -0.62
N GLN A 150 -7.23 9.20 -0.48
CA GLN A 150 -6.56 8.22 -1.33
C GLN A 150 -7.09 8.31 -2.75
N GLY A 151 -6.24 8.19 -3.75
CA GLY A 151 -6.66 8.11 -5.15
C GLY A 151 -7.66 6.98 -5.35
N GLY A 152 -8.96 7.31 -5.33
CA GLY A 152 -10.07 6.38 -5.35
C GLY A 152 -10.91 6.40 -4.06
N SER A 153 -11.92 5.55 -3.96
CA SER A 153 -12.90 5.51 -2.88
C SER A 153 -12.45 4.74 -1.61
N ARG A 154 -11.16 4.48 -1.43
CA ARG A 154 -10.65 3.68 -0.30
C ARG A 154 -10.42 4.54 0.94
N ARG A 155 -10.90 4.05 2.09
CA ARG A 155 -10.57 4.60 3.40
C ARG A 155 -9.17 4.17 3.82
N SER A 156 -8.46 5.05 4.55
CA SER A 156 -7.17 4.76 5.16
C SER A 156 -7.29 3.62 6.17
N ALA A 157 -6.34 2.68 6.13
CA ALA A 157 -6.19 1.64 7.14
C ALA A 157 -4.95 1.98 7.98
N ILE A 158 -5.17 2.23 9.28
CA ILE A 158 -4.11 2.60 10.22
C ILE A 158 -4.13 1.63 11.40
N TYR A 159 -3.00 1.01 11.68
CA TYR A 159 -2.75 0.20 12.86
C TYR A 159 -1.73 0.90 13.76
N ALA A 160 -1.97 0.87 15.08
CA ALA A 160 -1.06 1.44 16.07
C ALA A 160 -0.54 0.34 17.00
N SER A 161 0.77 0.34 17.23
CA SER A 161 1.47 -0.52 18.18
C SER A 161 2.16 0.33 19.25
N LEU A 162 2.08 -0.08 20.49
CA LEU A 162 2.71 0.55 21.63
C LEU A 162 3.08 -0.51 22.65
N ASN A 163 4.36 -0.59 22.98
CA ASN A 163 4.83 -1.35 24.14
C ASN A 163 4.62 -0.52 25.42
N TRP A 164 4.34 -1.19 26.51
CA TRP A 164 4.04 -0.60 27.82
C TRP A 164 4.80 -1.32 28.92
#